data_b6373759b583d08a79f5a12ad7a2773b
#
_entry.id   b6373759b583d08a79f5a12ad7a2773b
#
_cell.length_a   1.000
_cell.length_b   1.000
_cell.length_c   1.000
_cell.angle_alpha   90.00
_cell.angle_beta   90.00
_cell.angle_gamma   90.00
#
_symmetry.space_group_name_H-M   'P 1'
#
loop_
_entity.id
_entity.type
_entity.pdbx_description
1 polymer ?
#
loop_
_entity_poly.entity_id
_entity_poly.type
_entity_poly.pdbx_seq_one_letter_code
_entity_poly.pdbx_strand_id
1 'polypeptide(L)'
;MNTIHEESNIKLGGGLDDVWLNTQTGQLHIVDYKSTSQKTEGKQITLDDQWKAGYKRQMDMYVWVMRRKGFNVSSTGYFLYCDGDRFSEHEFLNAEDAVMHFKMSLIPYETTTDWIEPTLLSIRDCLSLEHTPDHSEACEFGVFLSLVSNPKGKA
;
A
#
# COMPACT_ATOMS: atom_id res chain seq x y z
N MET A 1 -3.55 -1.84 14.63
CA MET A 1 -4.86 -1.17 14.81
C MET A 1 -5.99 -1.96 14.16
N ASN A 2 -7.25 -1.81 14.59
CA ASN A 2 -8.40 -2.40 13.91
C ASN A 2 -9.69 -1.64 14.23
N THR A 3 -10.72 -1.79 13.38
CA THR A 3 -12.09 -1.33 13.57
C THR A 3 -13.06 -2.28 12.86
N ILE A 4 -14.31 -2.27 13.26
CA ILE A 4 -15.39 -3.00 12.58
C ILE A 4 -16.27 -1.97 11.88
N HIS A 5 -16.55 -2.21 10.60
CA HIS A 5 -17.56 -1.48 9.85
C HIS A 5 -18.89 -2.19 10.08
N GLU A 6 -19.75 -1.58 10.89
CA GLU A 6 -20.96 -2.23 11.43
C GLU A 6 -21.94 -2.64 10.32
N GLU A 7 -22.16 -1.78 9.33
CA GLU A 7 -23.07 -2.05 8.22
C GLU A 7 -22.70 -3.28 7.39
N SER A 8 -21.40 -3.48 7.12
CA SER A 8 -20.92 -4.65 6.37
C SER A 8 -20.52 -5.83 7.26
N ASN A 9 -20.42 -5.62 8.57
CA ASN A 9 -19.84 -6.56 9.54
C ASN A 9 -18.40 -7.00 9.17
N ILE A 10 -17.65 -6.14 8.48
CA ILE A 10 -16.27 -6.41 8.09
C ILE A 10 -15.33 -5.78 9.11
N LYS A 11 -14.40 -6.59 9.62
CA LYS A 11 -13.30 -6.12 10.47
C LYS A 11 -12.11 -5.74 9.59
N LEU A 12 -11.68 -4.49 9.74
CA LEU A 12 -10.49 -3.96 9.08
C LEU A 12 -9.39 -3.74 10.10
N GLY A 13 -8.15 -4.00 9.69
CA GLY A 13 -7.00 -3.78 10.57
C GLY A 13 -5.69 -3.89 9.83
N GLY A 14 -4.63 -3.41 10.48
CA GLY A 14 -3.28 -3.46 9.96
C GLY A 14 -2.27 -2.97 10.98
N GLY A 15 -0.99 -3.08 10.65
CA GLY A 15 0.12 -2.44 11.36
C GLY A 15 0.41 -1.08 10.76
N LEU A 16 0.66 -0.08 11.59
CA LEU A 16 1.26 1.18 11.17
C LEU A 16 2.77 1.06 11.38
N ASP A 17 3.54 1.60 10.44
CA ASP A 17 4.99 1.67 10.63
C ASP A 17 5.33 2.77 11.63
N ASP A 18 4.71 3.97 11.45
CA ASP A 18 4.93 5.09 12.35
C ASP A 18 3.75 6.09 12.34
N VAL A 19 3.69 6.94 13.38
CA VAL A 19 2.72 8.02 13.52
C VAL A 19 3.42 9.25 14.08
N TRP A 20 3.40 10.33 13.34
CA TRP A 20 4.01 11.60 13.74
C TRP A 20 2.98 12.59 14.26
N LEU A 21 3.27 13.22 15.38
CA LEU A 21 2.44 14.28 15.93
C LEU A 21 2.93 15.66 15.44
N ASN A 22 2.06 16.38 14.75
CA ASN A 22 2.29 17.78 14.49
C ASN A 22 1.97 18.58 15.77
N THR A 23 3.00 19.07 16.44
CA THR A 23 2.86 19.76 17.73
C THR A 23 2.21 21.14 17.62
N GLN A 24 2.12 21.70 16.42
CA GLN A 24 1.44 22.99 16.20
C GLN A 24 -0.06 22.83 15.99
N THR A 25 -0.48 21.79 15.28
CA THR A 25 -1.89 21.55 14.95
C THR A 25 -2.56 20.51 15.85
N GLY A 26 -1.76 19.70 16.55
CA GLY A 26 -2.24 18.54 17.33
C GLY A 26 -2.75 17.37 16.45
N GLN A 27 -2.49 17.41 15.15
CA GLN A 27 -2.88 16.33 14.24
C GLN A 27 -1.82 15.25 14.16
N LEU A 28 -2.29 14.02 13.99
CA LEU A 28 -1.44 12.86 13.70
C LEU A 28 -1.28 12.70 12.19
N HIS A 29 -0.06 12.44 11.75
CA HIS A 29 0.25 12.04 10.38
C HIS A 29 0.67 10.58 10.37
N ILE A 30 0.05 9.78 9.51
CA ILE A 30 0.47 8.40 9.30
C ILE A 30 1.72 8.42 8.43
N VAL A 31 2.71 7.63 8.81
CA VAL A 31 3.97 7.49 8.05
C VAL A 31 4.19 6.02 7.75
N ASP A 32 4.45 5.72 6.50
CA ASP A 32 4.66 4.38 5.99
C ASP A 32 6.05 4.29 5.37
N TYR A 33 6.85 3.31 5.82
CA TYR A 33 8.23 3.14 5.40
C TYR A 33 8.32 2.23 4.18
N LYS A 34 9.00 2.70 3.15
CA LYS A 34 9.23 1.95 1.92
C LYS A 34 10.71 1.86 1.60
N SER A 35 11.19 0.66 1.31
CA SER A 35 12.53 0.46 0.79
C SER A 35 12.49 0.16 -0.71
N THR A 36 13.46 0.67 -1.41
CA THR A 36 13.64 0.42 -2.85
C THR A 36 15.13 0.47 -3.21
N SER A 37 15.44 0.02 -4.42
CA SER A 37 16.73 0.24 -5.05
C SER A 37 16.49 0.48 -6.52
N GLN A 38 16.50 1.74 -6.93
CA GLN A 38 16.26 2.13 -8.31
C GLN A 38 17.56 2.05 -9.13
N LYS A 39 17.45 1.52 -10.35
CA LYS A 39 18.58 1.38 -11.27
C LYS A 39 18.97 2.70 -11.96
N THR A 40 18.10 3.70 -11.91
CA THR A 40 18.30 4.94 -12.66
C THR A 40 18.80 6.04 -11.73
N GLU A 41 20.05 6.39 -11.87
CA GLU A 41 20.68 7.50 -11.15
C GLU A 41 19.91 8.81 -11.38
N GLY A 42 19.65 9.55 -10.30
CA GLY A 42 18.97 10.85 -10.35
C GLY A 42 17.45 10.82 -10.54
N LYS A 43 16.82 9.67 -10.74
CA LYS A 43 15.36 9.61 -10.84
C LYS A 43 14.71 9.87 -9.48
N GLN A 44 13.82 10.85 -9.45
CA GLN A 44 13.02 11.12 -8.25
C GLN A 44 11.97 10.02 -8.06
N ILE A 45 11.82 9.54 -6.84
CA ILE A 45 10.74 8.61 -6.47
C ILE A 45 9.42 9.39 -6.45
N THR A 46 8.43 8.90 -7.20
CA THR A 46 7.06 9.44 -7.21
C THR A 46 6.06 8.34 -6.85
N LEU A 47 4.79 8.71 -6.66
CA LEU A 47 3.68 7.78 -6.41
C LEU A 47 2.84 7.51 -7.67
N ASP A 48 3.32 7.90 -8.86
CA ASP A 48 2.52 7.87 -10.10
C ASP A 48 2.48 6.49 -10.76
N ASP A 49 3.41 5.62 -10.41
CA ASP A 49 3.43 4.26 -10.94
C ASP A 49 2.15 3.50 -10.56
N GLN A 50 1.52 2.83 -11.51
CA GLN A 50 0.26 2.10 -11.33
C GLN A 50 0.33 1.07 -10.18
N TRP A 51 1.45 0.36 -10.04
CA TRP A 51 1.65 -0.62 -8.98
C TRP A 51 1.69 0.00 -7.58
N LYS A 52 1.98 1.30 -7.45
CA LYS A 52 1.93 2.06 -6.19
C LYS A 52 0.52 2.44 -5.75
N ALA A 53 -0.50 2.20 -6.58
CA ALA A 53 -1.90 2.40 -6.19
C ALA A 53 -2.28 1.58 -4.94
N GLY A 54 -1.66 0.42 -4.74
CA GLY A 54 -1.81 -0.38 -3.52
C GLY A 54 -1.34 0.35 -2.26
N TYR A 55 -0.23 1.09 -2.34
CA TYR A 55 0.29 1.88 -1.23
C TYR A 55 -0.63 3.05 -0.87
N LYS A 56 -1.17 3.74 -1.88
CA LYS A 56 -2.14 4.82 -1.69
C LYS A 56 -3.38 4.31 -0.96
N ARG A 57 -3.96 3.20 -1.43
CA ARG A 57 -5.11 2.57 -0.76
C ARG A 57 -4.80 2.14 0.68
N GLN A 58 -3.60 1.62 0.94
CA GLN A 58 -3.16 1.27 2.28
C GLN A 58 -3.15 2.50 3.21
N MET A 59 -2.60 3.62 2.74
CA MET A 59 -2.56 4.88 3.50
C MET A 59 -3.96 5.41 3.78
N ASP A 60 -4.85 5.42 2.77
CA ASP A 60 -6.25 5.83 2.91
C ASP A 60 -6.97 5.01 4.00
N MET A 61 -6.79 3.68 3.96
CA MET A 61 -7.35 2.75 4.95
C MET A 61 -6.83 3.03 6.36
N TYR A 62 -5.54 3.32 6.50
CA TYR A 62 -4.96 3.64 7.80
C TYR A 62 -5.54 4.92 8.39
N VAL A 63 -5.64 5.98 7.59
CA VAL A 63 -6.24 7.25 8.02
C VAL A 63 -7.71 7.04 8.39
N TRP A 64 -8.48 6.31 7.57
CA TRP A 64 -9.89 6.02 7.83
C TRP A 64 -10.07 5.24 9.14
N VAL A 65 -9.30 4.17 9.37
CA VAL A 65 -9.38 3.37 10.61
C VAL A 65 -9.05 4.22 11.84
N MET A 66 -7.99 5.03 11.77
CA MET A 66 -7.58 5.85 12.90
C MET A 66 -8.60 6.94 13.23
N ARG A 67 -9.20 7.58 12.22
CA ARG A 67 -10.30 8.54 12.43
C ARG A 67 -11.53 7.90 13.06
N ARG A 68 -11.92 6.70 12.64
CA ARG A 68 -13.02 5.94 13.27
C ARG A 68 -12.74 5.57 14.73
N LYS A 69 -11.49 5.48 15.12
CA LYS A 69 -11.08 5.29 16.52
C LYS A 69 -11.05 6.59 17.33
N GLY A 70 -11.42 7.73 16.75
CA GLY A 70 -11.50 9.03 17.41
C GLY A 70 -10.20 9.83 17.41
N PHE A 71 -9.18 9.40 16.69
CA PHE A 71 -7.94 10.18 16.58
C PHE A 71 -8.09 11.34 15.59
N ASN A 72 -7.48 12.48 15.94
CA ASN A 72 -7.40 13.64 15.05
C ASN A 72 -6.27 13.44 14.02
N VAL A 73 -6.60 12.82 12.89
CA VAL A 73 -5.64 12.44 11.85
C VAL A 73 -5.73 13.38 10.65
N SER A 74 -4.58 13.91 10.24
CA SER A 74 -4.44 14.72 9.03
C SER A 74 -4.87 13.95 7.76
N SER A 75 -5.34 14.67 6.74
CA SER A 75 -5.51 14.10 5.41
C SER A 75 -4.19 13.84 4.69
N THR A 76 -3.11 14.48 5.13
CA THR A 76 -1.78 14.26 4.57
C THR A 76 -1.08 13.14 5.34
N GLY A 77 -0.84 12.01 4.68
CA GLY A 77 0.09 10.96 5.11
C GLY A 77 1.44 11.10 4.42
N TYR A 78 2.43 10.37 4.87
CA TYR A 78 3.78 10.42 4.30
C TYR A 78 4.30 9.01 3.98
N PHE A 79 4.94 8.88 2.82
CA PHE A 79 5.77 7.74 2.51
C PHE A 79 7.24 8.13 2.70
N LEU A 80 7.92 7.48 3.63
CA LEU A 80 9.36 7.66 3.83
C LEU A 80 10.09 6.55 3.09
N TYR A 81 10.65 6.92 1.94
CA TYR A 81 11.44 6.01 1.11
C TYR A 81 12.90 6.00 1.51
N CYS A 82 13.44 4.80 1.62
CA CYS A 82 14.85 4.51 1.78
C CYS A 82 15.34 3.83 0.48
N ASP A 83 16.03 4.58 -0.39
CA ASP A 83 16.53 4.09 -1.68
C ASP A 83 18.00 3.71 -1.56
N GLY A 84 18.26 2.40 -1.63
CA GLY A 84 19.60 1.84 -1.51
C GLY A 84 20.34 1.89 -2.86
N ASP A 85 21.48 2.53 -2.88
CA ASP A 85 22.36 2.60 -4.06
C ASP A 85 23.20 1.32 -4.18
N ARG A 86 22.66 0.33 -4.90
CA ARG A 86 23.36 -0.93 -5.21
C ARG A 86 23.99 -0.96 -6.59
N PHE A 87 23.86 0.13 -7.36
CA PHE A 87 24.32 0.21 -8.73
C PHE A 87 25.44 1.23 -8.92
N SER A 88 25.90 1.89 -7.85
CA SER A 88 27.03 2.80 -7.91
C SER A 88 28.32 2.05 -8.22
N GLU A 89 29.26 2.77 -8.81
CA GLU A 89 30.60 2.26 -9.12
C GLU A 89 31.50 2.11 -7.88
N HIS A 90 31.00 2.51 -6.70
CA HIS A 90 31.75 2.38 -5.45
C HIS A 90 31.82 0.93 -5.00
N GLU A 91 32.94 0.52 -4.43
CA GLU A 91 33.09 -0.80 -3.84
C GLU A 91 32.04 -0.99 -2.74
N PHE A 92 31.09 -1.88 -3.02
CA PHE A 92 30.02 -2.25 -2.10
C PHE A 92 30.53 -3.17 -0.98
N LEU A 93 31.49 -4.04 -1.31
CA LEU A 93 32.13 -4.99 -0.40
C LEU A 93 33.61 -4.66 -0.28
N ASN A 94 34.10 -4.60 0.95
CA ASN A 94 35.51 -4.67 1.26
C ASN A 94 35.83 -5.99 1.98
N ALA A 95 37.07 -6.19 2.46
CA ALA A 95 37.49 -7.47 3.03
C ALA A 95 36.71 -7.87 4.29
N GLU A 96 36.16 -6.93 5.04
CA GLU A 96 35.54 -7.16 6.36
C GLU A 96 34.10 -6.62 6.44
N ASP A 97 33.75 -5.62 5.62
CA ASP A 97 32.48 -4.89 5.70
C ASP A 97 31.74 -4.80 4.37
N ALA A 98 30.44 -4.59 4.43
CA ALA A 98 29.60 -4.16 3.31
C ALA A 98 29.03 -2.77 3.62
N VAL A 99 29.20 -1.79 2.70
CA VAL A 99 28.70 -0.44 2.84
C VAL A 99 27.73 -0.11 1.71
N MET A 100 26.52 0.29 2.06
CA MET A 100 25.51 0.74 1.09
C MET A 100 25.09 2.17 1.43
N HIS A 101 25.08 3.03 0.44
CA HIS A 101 24.55 4.38 0.57
C HIS A 101 23.04 4.38 0.37
N PHE A 102 22.32 5.13 1.20
CA PHE A 102 20.87 5.25 1.11
C PHE A 102 20.47 6.71 0.92
N LYS A 103 19.57 6.95 -0.02
CA LYS A 103 18.92 8.25 -0.19
C LYS A 103 17.54 8.20 0.45
N MET A 104 17.30 9.12 1.40
CA MET A 104 15.99 9.27 2.03
C MET A 104 15.13 10.27 1.27
N SER A 105 13.86 9.92 1.03
CA SER A 105 12.87 10.80 0.40
C SER A 105 11.56 10.74 1.15
N LEU A 106 11.06 11.90 1.59
CA LEU A 106 9.76 12.02 2.23
C LEU A 106 8.75 12.52 1.19
N ILE A 107 7.74 11.71 0.91
CA ILE A 107 6.73 12.01 -0.13
C ILE A 107 5.39 12.19 0.56
N PRO A 108 4.80 13.41 0.54
CA PRO A 108 3.46 13.64 1.04
C PRO A 108 2.44 13.00 0.11
N TYR A 109 1.36 12.51 0.70
CA TYR A 109 0.20 11.97 -0.02
C TYR A 109 -1.09 12.47 0.63
N GLU A 110 -1.94 13.13 -0.18
CA GLU A 110 -3.27 13.52 0.27
C GLU A 110 -4.21 12.33 0.13
N THR A 111 -4.72 11.88 1.27
CA THR A 111 -5.56 10.69 1.36
C THR A 111 -7.00 10.97 0.95
N THR A 112 -7.63 10.01 0.28
CA THR A 112 -9.04 9.99 -0.03
C THR A 112 -9.69 8.77 0.59
N THR A 113 -10.69 8.98 1.44
CA THR A 113 -11.34 7.88 2.19
C THR A 113 -12.75 7.56 1.72
N ASP A 114 -13.31 8.34 0.80
CA ASP A 114 -14.71 8.24 0.37
C ASP A 114 -15.04 6.95 -0.37
N TRP A 115 -14.05 6.30 -0.96
CA TRP A 115 -14.19 5.03 -1.66
C TRP A 115 -14.32 3.82 -0.71
N ILE A 116 -13.93 3.96 0.57
CA ILE A 116 -13.76 2.82 1.50
C ILE A 116 -15.12 2.22 1.87
N GLU A 117 -16.04 3.01 2.41
CA GLU A 117 -17.35 2.50 2.85
C GLU A 117 -18.17 1.87 1.71
N PRO A 118 -18.31 2.50 0.52
CA PRO A 118 -18.95 1.84 -0.62
C PRO A 118 -18.29 0.51 -1.01
N THR A 119 -16.96 0.44 -0.93
CA THR A 119 -16.22 -0.79 -1.23
C THR A 119 -16.51 -1.89 -0.19
N LEU A 120 -16.58 -1.54 1.09
CA LEU A 120 -16.92 -2.50 2.14
C LEU A 120 -18.32 -3.08 1.99
N LEU A 121 -19.28 -2.27 1.57
CA LEU A 121 -20.62 -2.74 1.25
C LEU A 121 -20.61 -3.68 0.05
N SER A 122 -19.89 -3.33 -1.01
CA SER A 122 -19.72 -4.20 -2.18
C SER A 122 -19.04 -5.52 -1.85
N ILE A 123 -18.05 -5.52 -0.95
CA ILE A 123 -17.41 -6.74 -0.46
C ILE A 123 -18.41 -7.62 0.30
N ARG A 124 -19.21 -7.03 1.20
CA ARG A 124 -20.28 -7.75 1.91
C ARG A 124 -21.24 -8.40 0.93
N ASP A 125 -21.70 -7.65 -0.08
CA ASP A 125 -22.66 -8.14 -1.06
C ASP A 125 -22.05 -9.29 -1.87
N CYS A 126 -20.78 -9.17 -2.28
CA CYS A 126 -20.05 -10.23 -2.94
C CYS A 126 -19.91 -11.50 -2.07
N LEU A 127 -19.59 -11.33 -0.78
CA LEU A 127 -19.48 -12.45 0.17
C LEU A 127 -20.82 -13.12 0.48
N SER A 128 -21.92 -12.46 0.20
CA SER A 128 -23.30 -12.98 0.40
C SER A 128 -23.84 -13.73 -0.82
N LEU A 129 -23.09 -13.81 -1.92
CA LEU A 129 -23.48 -14.57 -3.10
C LEU A 129 -23.49 -16.07 -2.81
N GLU A 130 -24.47 -16.78 -3.39
CA GLU A 130 -24.55 -18.25 -3.30
C GLU A 130 -23.50 -18.96 -4.16
N HIS A 131 -22.87 -18.22 -5.09
CA HIS A 131 -21.86 -18.74 -6.00
C HIS A 131 -20.64 -17.80 -6.06
N THR A 132 -19.50 -18.36 -6.40
CA THR A 132 -18.29 -17.59 -6.62
C THR A 132 -18.46 -16.66 -7.83
N PRO A 133 -18.17 -15.36 -7.72
CA PRO A 133 -18.24 -14.47 -8.87
C PRO A 133 -17.18 -14.84 -9.92
N ASP A 134 -17.49 -14.50 -11.18
CA ASP A 134 -16.56 -14.70 -12.27
C ASP A 134 -15.30 -13.85 -12.10
N HIS A 135 -14.19 -14.35 -12.59
CA HIS A 135 -12.94 -13.60 -12.65
C HIS A 135 -13.07 -12.44 -13.65
N SER A 136 -12.52 -11.30 -13.32
CA SER A 136 -12.38 -10.22 -14.29
C SER A 136 -11.43 -10.64 -15.42
N GLU A 137 -11.59 -10.05 -16.61
CA GLU A 137 -10.71 -10.32 -17.76
C GLU A 137 -9.22 -10.04 -17.47
N ALA A 138 -8.95 -9.11 -16.57
CA ALA A 138 -7.59 -8.74 -16.15
C ALA A 138 -7.06 -9.58 -14.97
N CYS A 139 -7.80 -10.59 -14.51
CA CYS A 139 -7.39 -11.40 -13.37
C CYS A 139 -6.38 -12.46 -13.79
N GLU A 140 -5.11 -12.26 -13.48
CA GLU A 140 -4.03 -13.22 -13.78
C GLU A 140 -4.28 -14.61 -13.17
N PHE A 141 -4.87 -14.69 -11.97
CA PHE A 141 -5.26 -15.95 -11.35
C PHE A 141 -6.38 -16.64 -12.10
N GLY A 142 -7.38 -15.90 -12.60
CA GLY A 142 -8.45 -16.44 -13.44
C GLY A 142 -7.91 -17.03 -14.73
N VAL A 143 -6.99 -16.33 -15.39
CA VAL A 143 -6.30 -16.82 -16.59
C VAL A 143 -5.52 -18.09 -16.28
N PHE A 144 -4.74 -18.11 -15.19
CA PHE A 144 -3.99 -19.30 -14.76
C PHE A 144 -4.93 -20.50 -14.49
N LEU A 145 -5.98 -20.29 -13.72
CA LEU A 145 -6.95 -21.35 -13.41
C LEU A 145 -7.62 -21.91 -14.67
N SER A 146 -7.97 -21.06 -15.63
CA SER A 146 -8.56 -21.48 -16.92
C SER A 146 -7.59 -22.35 -17.71
N LEU A 147 -6.30 -22.00 -17.73
CA LEU A 147 -5.26 -22.77 -18.41
C LEU A 147 -5.01 -24.13 -17.77
N VAL A 148 -5.04 -24.21 -16.42
CA VAL A 148 -4.82 -25.46 -15.68
C VAL A 148 -6.03 -26.39 -15.74
N SER A 149 -7.25 -25.82 -15.68
CA SER A 149 -8.49 -26.58 -15.72
C SER A 149 -8.81 -27.11 -17.13
N ASN A 150 -8.22 -26.53 -18.17
CA ASN A 150 -8.46 -26.94 -19.58
C ASN A 150 -7.12 -27.22 -20.31
N PRO A 151 -6.35 -28.25 -19.91
CA PRO A 151 -5.00 -28.50 -20.46
C PRO A 151 -5.01 -28.95 -21.93
N LYS A 152 -6.18 -29.16 -22.53
CA LYS A 152 -6.34 -29.61 -23.93
C LYS A 152 -6.54 -28.48 -24.95
N GLY A 153 -6.48 -27.23 -24.54
CA GLY A 153 -6.62 -26.05 -25.42
C GLY A 153 -5.34 -25.65 -26.16
N LYS A 154 -4.43 -26.58 -26.44
CA LYS A 154 -3.33 -26.39 -27.42
C LYS A 154 -3.61 -27.21 -28.64
N ALA A 155 -4.27 -26.64 -29.60
CA ALA A 155 -4.22 -26.98 -31.00
C ALA A 155 -4.04 -25.69 -31.80
#